data_c4d12da1f29bd7312a616e0e7475771c
#
_entry.id   c4d12da1f29bd7312a616e0e7475771c
#
_cell.length_a   1.000
_cell.length_b   1.000
_cell.length_c   1.000
_cell.angle_alpha   90.00
_cell.angle_beta   90.00
_cell.angle_gamma   90.00
#
_symmetry.space_group_name_H-M   'P 1'
#
loop_
_entity.id
_entity.type
_entity.pdbx_description
1 polymer ?
#
loop_
_entity_poly.entity_id
_entity_poly.type
_entity_poly.pdbx_seq_one_letter_code
_entity_poly.pdbx_strand_id
1 'polypeptide(L)'
;LPEILKDATKATLEFQHHKIQTYHWKGNEKVILLVHGWESNASRWKKLLEHLKQTPYTIIAVDAPAHGLSSGNEFNAILYSEFINIVAQKYNPNTIIGHSVGGMASLYYQSKFQNQNLEKLVLLGAPSDLEVIFNNFIKMLSLNARMQKNLEKHFIQKFNLQLKDFSGIN
;
A
#
# COMPACT_ATOMS: atom_id res chain seq x y z
N LEU A 1 6.29 -20.34 2.09
CA LEU A 1 6.50 -19.13 1.29
C LEU A 1 6.25 -19.46 -0.17
N PRO A 2 5.49 -18.63 -0.92
CA PRO A 2 5.30 -18.80 -2.36
C PRO A 2 6.62 -18.87 -3.12
N GLU A 3 6.70 -19.72 -4.16
CA GLU A 3 7.94 -20.01 -4.92
C GLU A 3 8.62 -18.73 -5.41
N ILE A 4 7.84 -17.77 -5.96
CA ILE A 4 8.34 -16.53 -6.52
C ILE A 4 9.08 -15.63 -5.52
N LEU A 5 8.88 -15.84 -4.21
CA LEU A 5 9.50 -15.08 -3.15
C LEU A 5 10.69 -15.80 -2.49
N LYS A 6 11.02 -17.02 -2.92
CA LYS A 6 12.08 -17.84 -2.29
C LYS A 6 13.49 -17.29 -2.52
N ASP A 7 13.73 -16.72 -3.69
CA ASP A 7 15.02 -16.14 -4.11
C ASP A 7 15.21 -14.69 -3.64
N ALA A 8 14.20 -14.10 -3.00
CA ALA A 8 14.32 -12.76 -2.42
C ALA A 8 15.12 -12.78 -1.11
N THR A 9 15.95 -11.78 -0.90
CA THR A 9 16.45 -11.45 0.44
C THR A 9 15.32 -10.85 1.25
N LYS A 10 15.01 -11.48 2.39
CA LYS A 10 13.96 -11.00 3.29
C LYS A 10 14.53 -10.03 4.32
N ALA A 11 13.79 -9.00 4.63
CA ALA A 11 14.09 -8.11 5.74
C ALA A 11 12.81 -7.74 6.48
N THR A 12 12.90 -7.69 7.79
CA THR A 12 11.84 -7.18 8.66
C THR A 12 12.23 -5.79 9.13
N LEU A 13 11.35 -4.81 8.88
CA LEU A 13 11.45 -3.46 9.42
C LEU A 13 10.47 -3.30 10.56
N GLU A 14 10.63 -2.25 11.33
CA GLU A 14 9.76 -1.97 12.47
C GLU A 14 9.13 -0.59 12.34
N PHE A 15 7.85 -0.52 12.71
CA PHE A 15 7.11 0.72 12.87
C PHE A 15 6.21 0.60 14.10
N GLN A 16 6.52 1.36 15.16
CA GLN A 16 5.87 1.24 16.47
C GLN A 16 5.94 -0.22 16.97
N HIS A 17 4.80 -0.89 17.13
CA HIS A 17 4.69 -2.30 17.53
C HIS A 17 4.51 -3.27 16.34
N HIS A 18 4.58 -2.75 15.10
CA HIS A 18 4.40 -3.54 13.89
C HIS A 18 5.73 -4.00 13.30
N LYS A 19 5.73 -5.24 12.79
CA LYS A 19 6.79 -5.78 11.93
C LYS A 19 6.34 -5.69 10.48
N ILE A 20 7.19 -5.12 9.63
CA ILE A 20 6.94 -4.91 8.20
C ILE A 20 7.83 -5.87 7.43
N GLN A 21 7.24 -6.83 6.75
CA GLN A 21 8.00 -7.77 5.92
C GLN A 21 8.26 -7.19 4.53
N THR A 22 9.52 -7.22 4.12
CA THR A 22 9.95 -6.86 2.76
C THR A 22 10.71 -7.99 2.09
N TYR A 23 10.64 -8.01 0.76
CA TYR A 23 11.32 -8.94 -0.12
C TYR A 23 12.14 -8.13 -1.12
N HIS A 24 13.43 -8.42 -1.22
CA HIS A 24 14.38 -7.62 -1.96
C HIS A 24 15.12 -8.45 -3.02
N TRP A 25 15.05 -8.04 -4.27
CA TRP A 25 15.88 -8.52 -5.38
C TRP A 25 16.82 -7.41 -5.76
N LYS A 26 18.10 -7.60 -5.46
CA LYS A 26 19.16 -6.60 -5.66
C LYS A 26 19.44 -6.39 -7.15
N GLY A 27 19.48 -5.14 -7.55
CA GLY A 27 19.86 -4.65 -8.88
C GLY A 27 20.71 -3.38 -8.77
N ASN A 28 20.48 -2.43 -9.67
CA ASN A 28 21.17 -1.13 -9.69
C ASN A 28 20.50 -0.12 -8.71
N GLU A 29 20.87 1.16 -8.81
CA GLU A 29 20.38 2.26 -7.97
C GLU A 29 18.92 2.64 -8.23
N LYS A 30 18.31 2.22 -9.34
CA LYS A 30 16.88 2.46 -9.61
C LYS A 30 16.04 1.42 -8.88
N VAL A 31 15.22 1.88 -7.95
CA VAL A 31 14.45 1.03 -7.04
C VAL A 31 12.96 1.10 -7.36
N ILE A 32 12.35 -0.05 -7.54
CA ILE A 32 10.90 -0.22 -7.75
C ILE A 32 10.30 -0.84 -6.48
N LEU A 33 9.34 -0.15 -5.86
CA LEU A 33 8.57 -0.66 -4.74
C LEU A 33 7.20 -1.18 -5.22
N LEU A 34 6.87 -2.41 -4.88
CA LEU A 34 5.61 -3.09 -5.19
C LEU A 34 4.71 -3.15 -3.96
N VAL A 35 3.51 -2.56 -4.06
CA VAL A 35 2.56 -2.36 -2.96
C VAL A 35 1.22 -3.03 -3.31
N HIS A 36 0.94 -4.20 -2.72
CA HIS A 36 -0.25 -4.99 -3.01
C HIS A 36 -1.52 -4.44 -2.33
N GLY A 37 -2.69 -4.94 -2.71
CA GLY A 37 -3.99 -4.56 -2.13
C GLY A 37 -4.46 -5.48 -1.01
N TRP A 38 -5.74 -5.32 -0.65
CA TRP A 38 -6.40 -6.11 0.38
C TRP A 38 -6.52 -7.59 -0.02
N GLU A 39 -6.59 -8.49 0.99
CA GLU A 39 -6.67 -9.95 0.84
C GLU A 39 -5.59 -10.53 -0.11
N SER A 40 -4.38 -9.97 -0.05
CA SER A 40 -3.27 -10.33 -0.91
C SER A 40 -1.95 -10.32 -0.12
N ASN A 41 -0.83 -10.53 -0.78
CA ASN A 41 0.52 -10.42 -0.24
C ASN A 41 1.53 -10.16 -1.37
N ALA A 42 2.81 -10.06 -1.06
CA ALA A 42 3.86 -9.79 -2.03
C ALA A 42 3.91 -10.77 -3.23
N SER A 43 3.43 -12.02 -3.07
CA SER A 43 3.42 -13.01 -4.17
C SER A 43 2.43 -12.68 -5.29
N ARG A 44 1.50 -11.76 -5.06
CA ARG A 44 0.59 -11.26 -6.10
C ARG A 44 1.34 -10.77 -7.34
N TRP A 45 2.53 -10.25 -7.13
CA TRP A 45 3.36 -9.66 -8.16
C TRP A 45 4.06 -10.70 -9.05
N LYS A 46 3.76 -12.01 -8.92
CA LYS A 46 4.44 -13.10 -9.63
C LYS A 46 4.67 -12.79 -11.11
N LYS A 47 3.61 -12.49 -11.87
CA LYS A 47 3.75 -12.19 -13.31
C LYS A 47 4.60 -10.95 -13.58
N LEU A 48 4.45 -9.90 -12.80
CA LEU A 48 5.25 -8.69 -12.94
C LEU A 48 6.71 -8.93 -12.54
N LEU A 49 6.94 -9.68 -11.46
CA LEU A 49 8.28 -10.06 -11.01
C LEU A 49 9.03 -10.90 -12.04
N GLU A 50 8.36 -11.81 -12.76
CA GLU A 50 8.95 -12.60 -13.84
C GLU A 50 9.56 -11.71 -14.95
N HIS A 51 8.98 -10.53 -15.19
CA HIS A 51 9.51 -9.53 -16.14
C HIS A 51 10.50 -8.57 -15.48
N LEU A 52 10.18 -8.02 -14.31
CA LEU A 52 11.05 -7.07 -13.64
C LEU A 52 12.40 -7.65 -13.25
N LYS A 53 12.47 -8.93 -12.88
CA LYS A 53 13.73 -9.62 -12.58
C LYS A 53 14.68 -9.74 -13.79
N GLN A 54 14.19 -9.53 -15.01
CA GLN A 54 15.01 -9.46 -16.22
C GLN A 54 15.59 -8.05 -16.47
N THR A 55 15.16 -7.07 -15.69
CA THR A 55 15.67 -5.69 -15.74
C THR A 55 16.83 -5.53 -14.76
N PRO A 56 17.69 -4.50 -14.94
CA PRO A 56 18.77 -4.23 -14.00
C PRO A 56 18.29 -3.59 -12.68
N TYR A 57 17.00 -3.33 -12.50
CA TYR A 57 16.47 -2.56 -11.38
C TYR A 57 16.47 -3.36 -10.06
N THR A 58 16.66 -2.66 -8.96
CA THR A 58 16.37 -3.19 -7.63
C THR A 58 14.86 -3.24 -7.43
N ILE A 59 14.35 -4.38 -6.96
CA ILE A 59 12.94 -4.57 -6.74
C ILE A 59 12.70 -4.83 -5.25
N ILE A 60 11.75 -4.12 -4.67
CA ILE A 60 11.28 -4.33 -3.31
C ILE A 60 9.79 -4.65 -3.38
N ALA A 61 9.35 -5.70 -2.71
CA ALA A 61 7.94 -5.94 -2.44
C ALA A 61 7.70 -5.88 -0.93
N VAL A 62 6.58 -5.32 -0.50
CA VAL A 62 6.19 -5.21 0.90
C VAL A 62 4.90 -5.96 1.15
N ASP A 63 4.80 -6.66 2.28
CA ASP A 63 3.52 -7.16 2.78
C ASP A 63 2.81 -6.05 3.58
N ALA A 64 1.54 -5.84 3.28
CA ALA A 64 0.70 -4.85 3.94
C ALA A 64 0.49 -5.15 5.44
N PRO A 65 0.03 -4.19 6.26
CA PRO A 65 -0.40 -4.46 7.63
C PRO A 65 -1.41 -5.62 7.70
N ALA A 66 -1.24 -6.54 8.65
CA ALA A 66 -2.08 -7.74 8.84
C ALA A 66 -2.10 -8.72 7.65
N HIS A 67 -1.16 -8.62 6.69
CA HIS A 67 -1.09 -9.49 5.52
C HIS A 67 0.30 -10.14 5.39
N GLY A 68 0.33 -11.30 4.74
CA GLY A 68 1.58 -12.03 4.48
C GLY A 68 2.35 -12.36 5.76
N LEU A 69 3.58 -11.89 5.86
CA LEU A 69 4.42 -12.03 7.06
C LEU A 69 4.56 -10.72 7.86
N SER A 70 3.88 -9.66 7.45
CA SER A 70 3.76 -8.44 8.26
C SER A 70 2.81 -8.65 9.43
N SER A 71 3.08 -8.01 10.55
CA SER A 71 2.25 -8.14 11.75
C SER A 71 1.03 -7.20 11.73
N GLY A 72 0.16 -7.39 12.71
CA GLY A 72 -1.05 -6.59 12.93
C GLY A 72 -2.34 -7.38 12.75
N ASN A 73 -3.44 -6.76 13.11
CA ASN A 73 -4.83 -7.27 13.00
C ASN A 73 -5.75 -6.26 12.33
N GLU A 74 -5.21 -5.10 11.94
CA GLU A 74 -5.96 -4.09 11.20
C GLU A 74 -5.26 -3.81 9.87
N PHE A 75 -6.08 -3.58 8.85
CA PHE A 75 -5.65 -3.13 7.54
C PHE A 75 -6.43 -1.87 7.15
N ASN A 76 -5.72 -0.80 6.86
CA ASN A 76 -6.27 0.42 6.28
C ASN A 76 -5.17 1.18 5.52
N ALA A 77 -5.59 2.06 4.59
CA ALA A 77 -4.66 2.79 3.72
C ALA A 77 -3.74 3.75 4.48
N ILE A 78 -4.19 4.30 5.62
CA ILE A 78 -3.40 5.23 6.44
C ILE A 78 -2.25 4.49 7.10
N LEU A 79 -2.52 3.38 7.81
CA LEU A 79 -1.47 2.55 8.41
C LEU A 79 -0.53 1.99 7.35
N TYR A 80 -1.07 1.61 6.18
CA TYR A 80 -0.25 1.11 5.10
C TYR A 80 0.66 2.19 4.50
N SER A 81 0.23 3.45 4.47
CA SER A 81 1.09 4.56 4.05
C SER A 81 2.28 4.78 4.99
N GLU A 82 2.11 4.54 6.30
CA GLU A 82 3.22 4.55 7.26
C GLU A 82 4.22 3.41 6.98
N PHE A 83 3.73 2.19 6.67
CA PHE A 83 4.59 1.09 6.26
C PHE A 83 5.38 1.44 5.00
N ILE A 84 4.71 2.03 3.99
CA ILE A 84 5.36 2.49 2.76
C ILE A 84 6.43 3.53 3.09
N ASN A 85 6.17 4.46 4.02
CA ASN A 85 7.15 5.46 4.42
C ASN A 85 8.40 4.84 5.05
N ILE A 86 8.25 3.88 5.96
CA ILE A 86 9.39 3.17 6.57
C ILE A 86 10.21 2.41 5.52
N VAL A 87 9.51 1.75 4.58
CA VAL A 87 10.15 1.04 3.47
C VAL A 87 10.88 2.02 2.53
N ALA A 88 10.25 3.16 2.23
CA ALA A 88 10.83 4.19 1.38
C ALA A 88 12.06 4.86 2.02
N GLN A 89 12.05 5.11 3.31
CA GLN A 89 13.22 5.62 4.04
C GLN A 89 14.42 4.67 3.96
N LYS A 90 14.18 3.36 3.94
CA LYS A 90 15.26 2.37 3.85
C LYS A 90 15.77 2.15 2.44
N TYR A 91 14.88 2.07 1.46
CA TYR A 91 15.20 1.61 0.11
C TYR A 91 15.19 2.71 -0.95
N ASN A 92 14.69 3.90 -0.61
CA ASN A 92 14.64 5.10 -1.45
C ASN A 92 14.09 4.83 -2.88
N PRO A 93 12.83 4.37 -3.04
CA PRO A 93 12.28 3.99 -4.33
C PRO A 93 12.12 5.21 -5.26
N ASN A 94 12.51 5.02 -6.53
CA ASN A 94 12.24 5.97 -7.61
C ASN A 94 10.87 5.73 -8.24
N THR A 95 10.36 4.49 -8.14
CA THR A 95 9.07 4.10 -8.68
C THR A 95 8.28 3.31 -7.63
N ILE A 96 7.02 3.64 -7.45
CA ILE A 96 6.09 2.82 -6.68
C ILE A 96 5.00 2.30 -7.62
N ILE A 97 4.72 1.00 -7.55
CA ILE A 97 3.62 0.35 -8.26
C ILE A 97 2.64 -0.17 -7.22
N GLY A 98 1.48 0.48 -7.13
CA GLY A 98 0.44 0.16 -6.16
C GLY A 98 -0.79 -0.45 -6.82
N HIS A 99 -1.33 -1.53 -6.22
CA HIS A 99 -2.55 -2.16 -6.67
C HIS A 99 -3.69 -1.94 -5.69
N SER A 100 -4.87 -1.53 -6.20
CA SER A 100 -6.10 -1.38 -5.40
C SER A 100 -5.86 -0.47 -4.16
N VAL A 101 -6.17 -0.93 -2.95
CA VAL A 101 -5.93 -0.19 -1.69
C VAL A 101 -4.43 0.11 -1.48
N GLY A 102 -3.51 -0.73 -1.97
CA GLY A 102 -2.07 -0.43 -1.97
C GLY A 102 -1.72 0.79 -2.85
N GLY A 103 -2.43 0.97 -3.96
CA GLY A 103 -2.31 2.17 -4.79
C GLY A 103 -2.83 3.41 -4.07
N MET A 104 -3.97 3.33 -3.39
CA MET A 104 -4.50 4.41 -2.57
C MET A 104 -3.54 4.77 -1.43
N ALA A 105 -3.00 3.78 -0.71
CA ALA A 105 -2.02 3.99 0.34
C ALA A 105 -0.74 4.67 -0.20
N SER A 106 -0.34 4.34 -1.43
CA SER A 106 0.81 4.97 -2.09
C SER A 106 0.55 6.42 -2.48
N LEU A 107 -0.67 6.75 -2.93
CA LEU A 107 -1.09 8.14 -3.16
C LEU A 107 -1.06 8.95 -1.86
N TYR A 108 -1.66 8.40 -0.80
CA TYR A 108 -1.69 9.06 0.50
C TYR A 108 -0.28 9.22 1.08
N TYR A 109 0.59 8.21 0.93
CA TYR A 109 2.00 8.31 1.27
C TYR A 109 2.65 9.50 0.58
N GLN A 110 2.50 9.64 -0.74
CA GLN A 110 3.14 10.73 -1.49
C GLN A 110 2.57 12.09 -1.13
N SER A 111 1.26 12.20 -0.93
CA SER A 111 0.62 13.43 -0.46
C SER A 111 1.13 13.87 0.92
N LYS A 112 1.28 12.93 1.85
CA LYS A 112 1.68 13.21 3.23
C LYS A 112 3.17 13.48 3.38
N PHE A 113 4.02 12.64 2.78
CA PHE A 113 5.46 12.64 3.01
C PHE A 113 6.26 13.34 1.92
N GLN A 114 5.65 13.62 0.76
CA GLN A 114 6.23 14.39 -0.34
C GLN A 114 7.65 13.93 -0.72
N ASN A 115 7.82 12.61 -0.93
CA ASN A 115 9.11 12.03 -1.26
C ASN A 115 9.65 12.60 -2.59
N GLN A 116 10.67 13.42 -2.52
CA GLN A 116 11.27 14.11 -3.68
C GLN A 116 12.04 13.17 -4.61
N ASN A 117 12.40 11.96 -4.15
CA ASN A 117 13.11 10.95 -4.96
C ASN A 117 12.13 10.09 -5.79
N LEU A 118 10.83 10.18 -5.51
CA LEU A 118 9.82 9.42 -6.25
C LEU A 118 9.57 10.08 -7.62
N GLU A 119 10.02 9.41 -8.67
CA GLU A 119 9.86 9.86 -10.06
C GLU A 119 8.53 9.40 -10.66
N LYS A 120 8.04 8.21 -10.27
CA LYS A 120 6.84 7.58 -10.84
C LYS A 120 5.99 6.89 -9.80
N LEU A 121 4.69 7.13 -9.90
CA LEU A 121 3.66 6.42 -9.14
C LEU A 121 2.69 5.76 -10.13
N VAL A 122 2.73 4.42 -10.20
CA VAL A 122 1.89 3.63 -11.10
C VAL A 122 0.75 3.01 -10.29
N LEU A 123 -0.47 3.31 -10.65
CA LEU A 123 -1.67 2.88 -9.95
C LEU A 123 -2.45 1.86 -10.80
N LEU A 124 -2.59 0.65 -10.29
CA LEU A 124 -3.28 -0.44 -10.96
C LEU A 124 -4.61 -0.71 -10.25
N GLY A 125 -5.72 -0.26 -10.87
CA GLY A 125 -7.05 -0.43 -10.31
C GLY A 125 -7.21 0.18 -8.92
N ALA A 126 -6.44 1.23 -8.63
CA ALA A 126 -6.55 1.97 -7.38
C ALA A 126 -7.75 2.92 -7.47
N PRO A 127 -8.60 2.94 -6.44
CA PRO A 127 -9.63 3.96 -6.37
C PRO A 127 -8.99 5.33 -6.14
N SER A 128 -9.45 6.32 -6.89
CA SER A 128 -8.95 7.70 -6.79
C SER A 128 -9.58 8.47 -5.64
N ASP A 129 -10.64 7.92 -5.02
CA ASP A 129 -11.46 8.64 -4.06
C ASP A 129 -12.04 7.68 -3.02
N LEU A 130 -11.77 7.96 -1.74
CA LEU A 130 -12.28 7.16 -0.62
C LEU A 130 -13.80 7.31 -0.46
N GLU A 131 -14.35 8.48 -0.80
CA GLU A 131 -15.80 8.72 -0.74
C GLU A 131 -16.55 7.80 -1.71
N VAL A 132 -16.02 7.58 -2.91
CA VAL A 132 -16.57 6.66 -3.90
C VAL A 132 -16.57 5.21 -3.36
N ILE A 133 -15.46 4.78 -2.73
CA ILE A 133 -15.40 3.44 -2.12
C ILE A 133 -16.42 3.32 -0.99
N PHE A 134 -16.46 4.30 -0.11
CA PHE A 134 -17.37 4.34 1.02
C PHE A 134 -18.83 4.26 0.55
N ASN A 135 -19.22 5.05 -0.45
CA ASN A 135 -20.56 5.04 -1.01
C ASN A 135 -20.90 3.70 -1.69
N ASN A 136 -19.97 3.09 -2.39
CA ASN A 136 -20.13 1.76 -2.98
C ASN A 136 -20.32 0.68 -1.91
N PHE A 137 -19.56 0.76 -0.82
CA PHE A 137 -19.68 -0.14 0.33
C PHE A 137 -21.04 -0.01 1.01
N ILE A 138 -21.52 1.23 1.24
CA ILE A 138 -22.85 1.51 1.79
C ILE A 138 -23.94 0.88 0.91
N LYS A 139 -23.86 1.05 -0.41
CA LYS A 139 -24.81 0.47 -1.37
C LYS A 139 -24.77 -1.06 -1.36
N MET A 140 -23.57 -1.65 -1.40
CA MET A 140 -23.39 -3.12 -1.40
C MET A 140 -23.99 -3.78 -0.16
N LEU A 141 -23.84 -3.16 1.00
CA LEU A 141 -24.38 -3.65 2.28
C LEU A 141 -25.83 -3.18 2.54
N SER A 142 -26.42 -2.42 1.63
CA SER A 142 -27.79 -1.86 1.78
C SER A 142 -27.98 -1.11 3.10
N LEU A 143 -26.96 -0.36 3.54
CA LEU A 143 -27.00 0.36 4.81
C LEU A 143 -27.93 1.58 4.71
N ASN A 144 -28.72 1.80 5.77
CA ASN A 144 -29.57 2.98 5.85
C ASN A 144 -28.78 4.25 6.21
N ALA A 145 -29.37 5.42 6.00
CA ALA A 145 -28.73 6.73 6.21
C ALA A 145 -28.18 6.92 7.64
N ARG A 146 -28.81 6.34 8.66
CA ARG A 146 -28.33 6.41 10.05
C ARG A 146 -27.03 5.63 10.23
N MET A 147 -26.95 4.43 9.65
CA MET A 147 -25.74 3.60 9.69
C MET A 147 -24.61 4.24 8.91
N GLN A 148 -24.89 4.80 7.73
CA GLN A 148 -23.92 5.55 6.94
C GLN A 148 -23.30 6.69 7.74
N LYS A 149 -24.14 7.55 8.35
CA LYS A 149 -23.69 8.68 9.16
C LYS A 149 -22.87 8.24 10.38
N ASN A 150 -23.23 7.12 11.01
CA ASN A 150 -22.46 6.58 12.13
C ASN A 150 -21.09 6.06 11.70
N LEU A 151 -20.99 5.38 10.55
CA LEU A 151 -19.73 4.89 9.99
C LEU A 151 -18.80 6.06 9.60
N GLU A 152 -19.34 7.09 8.94
CA GLU A 152 -18.58 8.29 8.60
C GLU A 152 -18.05 9.00 9.85
N LYS A 153 -18.90 9.17 10.87
CA LYS A 153 -18.50 9.74 12.15
C LYS A 153 -17.40 8.90 12.82
N HIS A 154 -17.53 7.57 12.80
CA HIS A 154 -16.52 6.67 13.35
C HIS A 154 -15.18 6.79 12.60
N PHE A 155 -15.22 6.89 11.27
CA PHE A 155 -14.03 7.12 10.44
C PHE A 155 -13.33 8.42 10.84
N ILE A 156 -14.07 9.54 10.92
CA ILE A 156 -13.52 10.84 11.31
C ILE A 156 -12.91 10.77 12.71
N GLN A 157 -13.58 10.13 13.68
CA GLN A 157 -13.08 9.99 15.04
C GLN A 157 -11.80 9.14 15.12
N LYS A 158 -11.73 8.05 14.34
CA LYS A 158 -10.59 7.12 14.36
C LYS A 158 -9.36 7.72 13.69
N PHE A 159 -9.53 8.43 12.58
CA PHE A 159 -8.41 8.86 11.72
C PHE A 159 -8.15 10.36 11.75
N ASN A 160 -9.04 11.14 12.34
CA ASN A 160 -9.01 12.62 12.31
C ASN A 160 -8.92 13.19 10.88
N LEU A 161 -9.58 12.52 9.93
CA LEU A 161 -9.63 12.83 8.50
C LEU A 161 -11.07 12.74 8.02
N GLN A 162 -11.43 13.55 7.02
CA GLN A 162 -12.71 13.41 6.31
C GLN A 162 -12.53 12.50 5.09
N LEU A 163 -13.60 11.86 4.62
CA LEU A 163 -13.56 11.01 3.43
C LEU A 163 -13.01 11.76 2.19
N LYS A 164 -13.38 13.02 2.04
CA LYS A 164 -12.94 13.90 0.96
C LYS A 164 -11.44 14.24 0.99
N ASP A 165 -10.79 14.11 2.14
CA ASP A 165 -9.35 14.38 2.28
C ASP A 165 -8.50 13.29 1.60
N PHE A 166 -9.15 12.17 1.22
CA PHE A 166 -8.59 11.06 0.45
C PHE A 166 -9.04 11.11 -1.00
N SER A 167 -8.83 12.23 -1.67
CA SER A 167 -9.04 12.34 -3.11
C SER A 167 -7.71 12.45 -3.84
N GLY A 168 -7.49 11.61 -4.85
CA GLY A 168 -6.34 11.70 -5.76
C GLY A 168 -6.54 12.69 -6.91
N ILE A 169 -7.62 13.48 -6.87
CA ILE A 169 -8.03 14.40 -7.95
C ILE A 169 -7.79 15.87 -7.55
N ASN A 170 -7.44 16.16 -6.30
CA ASN A 170 -7.16 17.52 -5.79
C ASN A 170 -5.68 17.80 -5.71
#